data_8e0ce27c1229f49798d7dd269fe6849f
#
_entry.id   8e0ce27c1229f49798d7dd269fe6849f
#
_cell.length_a   1.000
_cell.length_b   1.000
_cell.length_c   1.000
_cell.angle_alpha   90.00
_cell.angle_beta   90.00
_cell.angle_gamma   90.00
#
_symmetry.space_group_name_H-M   'P 1'
#
loop_
_entity.id
_entity.type
_entity.pdbx_description
1 polymer ?
#
loop_
_entity_poly.entity_id
_entity_poly.type
_entity_poly.pdbx_seq_one_letter_code
_entity_poly.pdbx_strand_id
1 'polypeptide(L)'
;MRRTTKYPVQGANSLWQLYRTVSFWKVLKNVIIIQIGRYTPFLPLKNWLYRTFLGMKIGEQTALAFMVMPDILFPENIRIGRNCVIGYNTTILAHEYLVDEYRLGDVVIGDEVMIGA
;
A
#
# COMPACT_ATOMS: atom_id res chain seq x y z
N MET A 1 -11.62 -3.25 15.87
CA MET A 1 -12.31 -4.18 14.94
C MET A 1 -11.56 -4.25 13.62
N ARG A 2 -11.34 -5.42 13.13
CA ARG A 2 -10.60 -5.65 11.90
C ARG A 2 -11.53 -5.51 10.69
N ARG A 3 -11.19 -4.61 9.76
CA ARG A 3 -11.98 -4.36 8.54
C ARG A 3 -11.40 -5.16 7.37
N THR A 4 -11.68 -6.47 7.34
CA THR A 4 -11.17 -7.32 6.27
C THR A 4 -12.29 -8.09 5.59
N THR A 5 -12.12 -8.29 4.28
CA THR A 5 -12.95 -9.17 3.48
C THR A 5 -12.16 -10.42 3.16
N LYS A 6 -12.72 -11.59 3.42
CA LYS A 6 -12.07 -12.88 3.19
C LYS A 6 -12.52 -13.46 1.85
N TYR A 7 -11.57 -14.00 1.10
CA TYR A 7 -11.81 -14.65 -0.18
C TYR A 7 -11.19 -16.05 -0.16
N PRO A 8 -12.01 -17.11 0.03
CA PRO A 8 -11.49 -18.47 0.03
C PRO A 8 -10.92 -18.89 -1.33
N VAL A 9 -9.89 -19.72 -1.32
CA VAL A 9 -9.30 -20.29 -2.52
C VAL A 9 -9.18 -21.82 -2.38
N GLN A 10 -9.18 -22.51 -3.51
CA GLN A 10 -9.00 -23.95 -3.59
C GLN A 10 -7.82 -24.28 -4.48
N GLY A 11 -7.24 -25.46 -4.27
CA GLY A 11 -6.06 -25.90 -5.00
C GLY A 11 -4.79 -25.33 -4.41
N ALA A 12 -3.93 -24.69 -5.23
CA ALA A 12 -2.70 -24.07 -4.76
C ALA A 12 -3.00 -22.92 -3.80
N ASN A 13 -2.06 -22.54 -2.95
CA ASN A 13 -2.25 -21.45 -1.99
C ASN A 13 -2.59 -20.14 -2.70
N SER A 14 -3.16 -19.20 -1.94
CA SER A 14 -3.66 -17.94 -2.51
C SER A 14 -2.56 -17.12 -3.18
N LEU A 15 -1.37 -17.09 -2.64
CA LEU A 15 -0.27 -16.31 -3.21
C LEU A 15 0.21 -16.90 -4.53
N TRP A 16 0.22 -18.22 -4.68
CA TRP A 16 0.55 -18.87 -5.95
C TRP A 16 -0.45 -18.51 -7.06
N GLN A 17 -1.69 -18.25 -6.65
CA GLN A 17 -2.77 -17.85 -7.55
C GLN A 17 -2.89 -16.32 -7.67
N LEU A 18 -1.83 -15.57 -7.39
CA LEU A 18 -1.83 -14.11 -7.31
C LEU A 18 -2.49 -13.45 -8.53
N TYR A 19 -2.13 -13.86 -9.74
CA TYR A 19 -2.63 -13.21 -10.96
C TYR A 19 -4.06 -13.61 -11.32
N ARG A 20 -4.70 -14.46 -10.54
CA ARG A 20 -6.15 -14.68 -10.60
C ARG A 20 -6.91 -13.67 -9.73
N THR A 21 -6.23 -13.05 -8.78
CA THR A 21 -6.83 -12.11 -7.84
C THR A 21 -6.55 -10.65 -8.21
N VAL A 22 -5.42 -10.38 -8.87
CA VAL A 22 -5.04 -9.06 -9.35
C VAL A 22 -4.46 -9.15 -10.75
N SER A 23 -4.63 -8.06 -11.52
CA SER A 23 -4.06 -7.96 -12.86
C SER A 23 -2.53 -7.89 -12.80
N PHE A 24 -1.86 -8.65 -13.66
CA PHE A 24 -0.41 -8.56 -13.83
C PHE A 24 0.05 -7.12 -14.12
N TRP A 25 -0.70 -6.42 -14.99
CA TRP A 25 -0.34 -5.05 -15.37
C TRP A 25 -0.47 -4.07 -14.21
N LYS A 26 -1.45 -4.28 -13.32
CA LYS A 26 -1.58 -3.50 -12.09
C LYS A 26 -0.37 -3.71 -11.20
N VAL A 27 0.06 -4.96 -11.00
CA VAL A 27 1.22 -5.29 -10.18
C VAL A 27 2.47 -4.65 -10.77
N LEU A 28 2.69 -4.79 -12.07
CA LEU A 28 3.86 -4.23 -12.76
C LEU A 28 3.90 -2.70 -12.62
N LYS A 29 2.79 -2.03 -12.88
CA LYS A 29 2.68 -0.58 -12.71
C LYS A 29 3.01 -0.17 -11.28
N ASN A 30 2.40 -0.84 -10.30
CA ASN A 30 2.59 -0.49 -8.89
C ASN A 30 4.04 -0.70 -8.44
N VAL A 31 4.68 -1.79 -8.87
CA VAL A 31 6.09 -2.04 -8.57
C VAL A 31 6.96 -0.90 -9.08
N ILE A 32 6.77 -0.49 -10.32
CA ILE A 32 7.56 0.57 -10.92
C ILE A 32 7.37 1.89 -10.18
N ILE A 33 6.12 2.28 -9.91
CA ILE A 33 5.80 3.54 -9.23
C ILE A 33 6.35 3.55 -7.80
N ILE A 34 6.19 2.45 -7.08
CA ILE A 34 6.68 2.35 -5.70
C ILE A 34 8.22 2.39 -5.66
N GLN A 35 8.89 1.73 -6.57
CA GLN A 35 10.37 1.77 -6.62
C GLN A 35 10.88 3.19 -6.90
N ILE A 36 10.24 3.90 -7.81
CA ILE A 36 10.58 5.31 -8.05
C ILE A 36 10.33 6.14 -6.77
N GLY A 37 9.17 5.97 -6.14
CA GLY A 37 8.80 6.72 -4.95
C GLY A 37 9.69 6.45 -3.76
N ARG A 38 10.12 5.20 -3.54
CA ARG A 38 10.98 4.83 -2.41
C ARG A 38 12.31 5.58 -2.40
N TYR A 39 12.82 5.92 -3.57
CA TYR A 39 14.11 6.62 -3.72
C TYR A 39 13.96 8.09 -4.03
N THR A 40 12.72 8.61 -4.17
CA THR A 40 12.48 10.01 -4.47
C THR A 40 12.70 10.88 -3.24
N PRO A 41 13.61 11.88 -3.29
CA PRO A 41 13.85 12.75 -2.14
C PRO A 41 12.82 13.87 -2.00
N PHE A 42 11.99 14.11 -3.03
CA PHE A 42 11.03 15.20 -3.05
C PHE A 42 9.68 14.70 -2.52
N LEU A 43 9.34 15.07 -1.28
CA LEU A 43 8.13 14.58 -0.61
C LEU A 43 6.84 14.92 -1.36
N PRO A 44 6.63 16.17 -1.85
CA PRO A 44 5.42 16.46 -2.61
C PRO A 44 5.31 15.66 -3.90
N LEU A 45 6.41 15.42 -4.59
CA LEU A 45 6.42 14.62 -5.82
C LEU A 45 6.06 13.17 -5.53
N LYS A 46 6.63 12.60 -4.47
CA LYS A 46 6.32 11.23 -4.03
C LYS A 46 4.82 11.09 -3.75
N ASN A 47 4.25 12.00 -3.00
CA ASN A 47 2.82 11.97 -2.67
C ASN A 47 1.96 12.08 -3.94
N TRP A 48 2.35 12.94 -4.87
CA TRP A 48 1.65 13.08 -6.14
C TRP A 48 1.68 11.77 -6.95
N LEU A 49 2.85 11.12 -7.03
CA LEU A 49 2.99 9.83 -7.72
C LEU A 49 2.05 8.78 -7.11
N TYR A 50 2.04 8.68 -5.80
CA TYR A 50 1.23 7.68 -5.11
C TYR A 50 -0.27 7.97 -5.18
N ARG A 51 -0.67 9.24 -5.10
CA ARG A 51 -2.08 9.62 -5.29
C ARG A 51 -2.55 9.34 -6.71
N THR A 52 -1.74 9.69 -7.70
CA THR A 52 -2.12 9.65 -9.11
C THR A 52 -2.10 8.23 -9.66
N PHE A 53 -1.05 7.47 -9.40
CA PHE A 53 -0.83 6.17 -10.03
C PHE A 53 -1.21 4.98 -9.16
N LEU A 54 -1.20 5.12 -7.86
CA LEU A 54 -1.57 4.03 -6.94
C LEU A 54 -2.97 4.17 -6.37
N GLY A 55 -3.60 5.33 -6.52
CA GLY A 55 -4.91 5.58 -5.94
C GLY A 55 -4.92 5.72 -4.42
N MET A 56 -3.76 5.90 -3.80
CA MET A 56 -3.67 6.16 -2.37
C MET A 56 -4.27 7.51 -2.04
N LYS A 57 -4.84 7.64 -0.84
CA LYS A 57 -5.29 8.92 -0.31
C LYS A 57 -4.28 9.38 0.72
N ILE A 58 -3.58 10.46 0.40
CA ILE A 58 -2.54 11.03 1.26
C ILE A 58 -2.87 12.50 1.47
N GLY A 59 -3.01 12.91 2.73
CA GLY A 59 -3.32 14.28 3.09
C GLY A 59 -2.14 15.23 2.83
N GLU A 60 -2.42 16.52 2.96
CA GLU A 60 -1.42 17.56 2.75
C GLU A 60 -0.33 17.48 3.82
N GLN A 61 0.90 17.84 3.44
CA GLN A 61 2.05 17.92 4.33
C GLN A 61 2.45 16.58 4.99
N THR A 62 1.89 15.46 4.54
CA THR A 62 2.31 14.14 5.00
C THR A 62 3.65 13.80 4.37
N ALA A 63 4.58 13.35 5.20
CA ALA A 63 5.93 13.00 4.79
C ALA A 63 6.11 11.47 4.87
N LEU A 64 6.34 10.87 3.71
CA LEU A 64 6.73 9.47 3.62
C LEU A 64 8.26 9.44 3.49
N ALA A 65 8.93 8.95 4.51
CA ALA A 65 10.39 8.87 4.51
C ALA A 65 10.91 7.91 3.44
N PHE A 66 12.22 7.87 3.25
CA PHE A 66 12.84 6.96 2.30
C PHE A 66 12.50 5.51 2.62
N MET A 67 12.35 4.71 1.60
CA MET A 67 12.14 3.26 1.66
C MET A 67 10.81 2.84 2.32
N VAL A 68 9.87 3.77 2.51
CA VAL A 68 8.52 3.41 2.91
C VAL A 68 7.91 2.56 1.79
N MET A 69 7.33 1.42 2.17
CA MET A 69 6.80 0.42 1.23
C MET A 69 5.28 0.34 1.34
N PRO A 70 4.53 1.03 0.46
CA PRO A 70 3.08 0.80 0.38
C PRO A 70 2.77 -0.56 -0.23
N ASP A 71 1.54 -1.01 -0.06
CA ASP A 71 1.07 -2.26 -0.63
C ASP A 71 1.17 -2.22 -2.17
N ILE A 72 1.88 -3.19 -2.75
CA ILE A 72 2.01 -3.30 -4.20
C ILE A 72 0.70 -3.72 -4.86
N LEU A 73 -0.10 -4.54 -4.18
CA LEU A 73 -1.28 -5.17 -4.76
C LEU A 73 -2.53 -4.30 -4.64
N PHE A 74 -2.75 -3.69 -3.48
CA PHE A 74 -3.94 -2.92 -3.18
C PHE A 74 -3.62 -1.58 -2.50
N PRO A 75 -2.76 -0.75 -3.11
CA PRO A 75 -2.40 0.53 -2.50
C PRO A 75 -3.58 1.49 -2.40
N GLU A 76 -4.59 1.33 -3.25
CA GLU A 76 -5.81 2.15 -3.22
C GLU A 76 -6.61 1.99 -1.93
N ASN A 77 -6.33 0.95 -1.15
CA ASN A 77 -6.98 0.74 0.15
C ASN A 77 -6.25 1.45 1.30
N ILE A 78 -5.22 2.21 1.01
CA ILE A 78 -4.45 2.96 2.01
C ILE A 78 -4.89 4.42 2.03
N ARG A 79 -5.26 4.91 3.21
CA ARG A 79 -5.63 6.31 3.46
C ARG A 79 -4.77 6.86 4.58
N ILE A 80 -4.05 7.93 4.31
CA ILE A 80 -3.21 8.62 5.28
C ILE A 80 -3.70 10.06 5.39
N GLY A 81 -3.92 10.53 6.61
CA GLY A 81 -4.37 11.88 6.86
C GLY A 81 -3.31 12.93 6.54
N ARG A 82 -3.55 14.16 6.96
CA ARG A 82 -2.64 15.27 6.73
C ARG A 82 -1.58 15.36 7.83
N ASN A 83 -0.45 15.95 7.49
CA ASN A 83 0.63 16.30 8.41
C ASN A 83 1.12 15.09 9.21
N CYS A 84 1.16 13.91 8.57
CA CYS A 84 1.69 12.70 9.16
C CYS A 84 3.17 12.53 8.83
N VAL A 85 3.90 11.80 9.68
CA VAL A 85 5.27 11.37 9.41
C VAL A 85 5.31 9.85 9.44
N ILE A 86 5.62 9.25 8.29
CA ILE A 86 5.80 7.80 8.19
C ILE A 86 7.31 7.54 8.10
N GLY A 87 7.82 6.85 9.10
CA GLY A 87 9.27 6.66 9.26
C GLY A 87 9.90 5.77 8.21
N TYR A 88 11.21 5.82 8.16
CA TYR A 88 12.05 5.07 7.21
C TYR A 88 11.72 3.59 7.21
N ASN A 89 11.59 3.03 6.02
CA ASN A 89 11.40 1.59 5.80
C ASN A 89 10.12 1.01 6.42
N THR A 90 9.12 1.85 6.73
CA THR A 90 7.82 1.38 7.20
C THR A 90 7.09 0.68 6.07
N THR A 91 6.48 -0.47 6.36
CA THR A 91 5.67 -1.23 5.39
C THR A 91 4.20 -1.10 5.75
N ILE A 92 3.37 -0.75 4.77
CA ILE A 92 1.92 -0.58 4.96
C ILE A 92 1.22 -1.55 4.00
N LEU A 93 0.59 -2.58 4.56
CA LEU A 93 -0.07 -3.62 3.78
C LEU A 93 -1.59 -3.61 4.01
N ALA A 94 -2.32 -3.72 2.92
CA ALA A 94 -3.79 -3.82 2.92
C ALA A 94 -4.26 -5.22 2.50
N HIS A 95 -3.36 -6.20 2.46
CA HIS A 95 -3.69 -7.56 2.06
C HIS A 95 -2.98 -8.59 2.93
N GLU A 96 -3.54 -9.79 2.92
CA GLU A 96 -2.96 -10.97 3.55
C GLU A 96 -3.30 -12.19 2.71
N TYR A 97 -2.27 -12.88 2.17
CA TYR A 97 -2.44 -14.10 1.39
C TYR A 97 -2.08 -15.32 2.22
N LEU A 98 -3.05 -16.20 2.42
CA LEU A 98 -2.94 -17.41 3.22
C LEU A 98 -3.03 -18.65 2.34
N VAL A 99 -2.83 -19.84 2.92
CA VAL A 99 -2.85 -21.09 2.17
C VAL A 99 -4.23 -21.35 1.55
N ASP A 100 -5.29 -21.07 2.27
CA ASP A 100 -6.67 -21.41 1.90
C ASP A 100 -7.56 -20.20 1.59
N GLU A 101 -7.07 -19.00 1.80
CA GLU A 101 -7.82 -17.76 1.52
C GLU A 101 -6.88 -16.59 1.34
N TYR A 102 -7.38 -15.50 0.78
CA TYR A 102 -6.72 -14.20 0.90
C TYR A 102 -7.69 -13.19 1.49
N ARG A 103 -7.15 -12.18 2.15
CA ARG A 103 -7.92 -11.16 2.84
C ARG A 103 -7.51 -9.77 2.37
N LEU A 104 -8.49 -8.92 2.20
CA LEU A 104 -8.28 -7.51 1.86
C LEU A 104 -8.85 -6.64 2.97
N GLY A 105 -8.21 -5.53 3.24
CA GLY A 105 -8.69 -4.58 4.24
C GLY A 105 -8.26 -3.17 3.93
N ASP A 106 -8.92 -2.20 4.54
CA ASP A 106 -8.53 -0.81 4.44
C ASP A 106 -7.53 -0.47 5.55
N VAL A 107 -6.52 0.31 5.21
CA VAL A 107 -5.61 0.92 6.18
C VAL A 107 -5.95 2.40 6.27
N VAL A 108 -6.30 2.86 7.47
CA VAL A 108 -6.63 4.27 7.70
C VAL A 108 -5.71 4.81 8.78
N ILE A 109 -4.91 5.80 8.43
CA ILE A 109 -4.03 6.52 9.34
C ILE A 109 -4.60 7.93 9.47
N GLY A 110 -4.91 8.36 10.69
CA GLY A 110 -5.52 9.66 10.96
C GLY A 110 -4.56 10.82 10.72
N ASP A 111 -5.01 12.04 11.06
CA ASP A 111 -4.19 13.24 10.92
C ASP A 111 -3.12 13.31 12.01
N GLU A 112 -1.99 13.91 11.68
CA GLU A 112 -0.90 14.23 12.62
C GLU A 112 -0.37 12.99 13.37
N VAL A 113 -0.43 11.82 12.72
CA VAL A 113 0.11 10.57 13.25
C VAL A 113 1.57 10.46 12.88
N MET A 114 2.39 10.01 13.83
CA MET A 114 3.79 9.68 13.59
C MET A 114 4.01 8.19 13.74
N ILE A 115 4.56 7.57 12.71
CA ILE A 115 4.95 6.16 12.73
C ILE A 115 6.47 6.09 12.66
N GLY A 116 7.08 5.48 13.66
CA GLY A 116 8.52 5.31 13.70
C GLY A 116 9.03 4.29 12.69
N ALA A 117 10.32 4.26 12.52
CA ALA A 117 10.97 3.34 11.60
C ALA A 117 10.85 1.88 12.08
#